data_e941f13d54ea18ff8603f7a92fe5fc4a
#
_entry.id   e941f13d54ea18ff8603f7a92fe5fc4a
#
_cell.length_a   1.000
_cell.length_b   1.000
_cell.length_c   1.000
_cell.angle_alpha   90.00
_cell.angle_beta   90.00
_cell.angle_gamma   90.00
#
_symmetry.space_group_name_H-M   'P 1'
#
loop_
_entity.id
_entity.type
_entity.pdbx_description
1 polymer ?
#
loop_
_entity_poly.entity_id
_entity_poly.type
_entity_poly.pdbx_seq_one_letter_code
_entity_poly.pdbx_strand_id
1 'polypeptide(L)'
;MSRNEREGAGERKQDALRDRLTSLGSVIVAYSGGVDSAYLAWVAHDTLGDRAVAVTADSPSYPERHRALAVRIAREFGLHHEIIRTGELERPEYRANPENRCYYCKHELYTHLSRIAADREAIVVDGNNADDRGDYRPGRQAAREFGVRSPLDEVDLTKGEIRELSRRAGLPTWDEPASACLSSRIPYHHDVTDEKLRTIERAEHALRDLGFRVFRVRHHDEVARIEIAREEMARALEPEITASIVRQLKAAGYRYISLDLQGYRTGSLNEGLILHQVTSDK
;
A
#
# COMPACT_ATOMS: atom_id res chain seq x y z
N MET A 1 -30.02 3.59 4.51
CA MET A 1 -29.72 4.50 3.38
C MET A 1 -29.94 3.74 2.07
N SER A 2 -30.75 4.30 1.17
CA SER A 2 -30.91 3.78 -0.19
C SER A 2 -29.63 3.94 -1.02
N ARG A 3 -29.56 3.27 -2.17
CA ARG A 3 -28.41 3.40 -3.09
C ARG A 3 -28.23 4.84 -3.55
N ASN A 4 -29.31 5.53 -3.90
CA ASN A 4 -29.29 6.93 -4.34
C ASN A 4 -28.81 7.91 -3.25
N GLU A 5 -29.16 7.65 -1.98
CA GLU A 5 -28.69 8.49 -0.86
C GLU A 5 -27.19 8.33 -0.60
N ARG A 6 -26.64 7.11 -0.77
CA ARG A 6 -25.19 6.85 -0.66
C ARG A 6 -24.42 7.49 -1.81
N GLU A 7 -24.97 7.42 -3.02
CA GLU A 7 -24.39 8.04 -4.21
C GLU A 7 -24.29 9.55 -4.08
N GLY A 8 -25.35 10.22 -3.67
CA GLY A 8 -25.35 11.67 -3.42
C GLY A 8 -24.49 12.09 -2.22
N ALA A 9 -24.28 11.21 -1.23
CA ALA A 9 -23.35 11.48 -0.14
C ALA A 9 -21.89 11.47 -0.61
N GLY A 10 -21.50 10.50 -1.43
CA GLY A 10 -20.15 10.41 -2.00
C GLY A 10 -19.82 11.62 -2.89
N GLU A 11 -20.76 12.07 -3.72
CA GLU A 11 -20.57 13.26 -4.58
C GLU A 11 -20.36 14.53 -3.77
N ARG A 12 -21.14 14.77 -2.74
CA ARG A 12 -20.93 15.93 -1.83
C ARG A 12 -19.54 15.91 -1.15
N LYS A 13 -19.06 14.72 -0.76
CA LYS A 13 -17.72 14.57 -0.18
C LYS A 13 -16.61 14.77 -1.23
N GLN A 14 -16.86 14.39 -2.48
CA GLN A 14 -15.95 14.69 -3.60
C GLN A 14 -15.85 16.19 -3.84
N ASP A 15 -16.97 16.91 -3.83
CA ASP A 15 -16.96 18.37 -3.96
C ASP A 15 -16.23 19.01 -2.79
N ALA A 16 -16.48 18.58 -1.56
CA ALA A 16 -15.74 19.03 -0.38
C ALA A 16 -14.22 18.74 -0.49
N LEU A 17 -13.83 17.61 -1.11
CA LEU A 17 -12.43 17.30 -1.39
C LEU A 17 -11.82 18.29 -2.38
N ARG A 18 -12.54 18.66 -3.44
CA ARG A 18 -12.09 19.67 -4.41
C ARG A 18 -11.92 21.05 -3.76
N ASP A 19 -12.87 21.45 -2.92
CA ASP A 19 -12.78 22.70 -2.16
C ASP A 19 -11.57 22.68 -1.21
N ARG A 20 -11.36 21.54 -0.56
CA ARG A 20 -10.22 21.35 0.33
C ARG A 20 -8.89 21.48 -0.41
N LEU A 21 -8.73 20.78 -1.54
CA LEU A 21 -7.54 20.88 -2.38
C LEU A 21 -7.33 22.29 -2.91
N THR A 22 -8.39 22.97 -3.34
CA THR A 22 -8.32 24.37 -3.76
C THR A 22 -7.80 25.28 -2.65
N SER A 23 -8.23 25.05 -1.39
CA SER A 23 -7.76 25.83 -0.24
C SER A 23 -6.28 25.59 0.11
N LEU A 24 -5.71 24.44 -0.30
CA LEU A 24 -4.28 24.12 -0.12
C LEU A 24 -3.41 24.81 -1.20
N GLY A 25 -3.99 25.17 -2.33
CA GLY A 25 -3.32 25.92 -3.41
C GLY A 25 -2.43 25.05 -4.30
N SER A 26 -1.34 24.50 -3.78
CA SER A 26 -0.41 23.58 -4.48
C SER A 26 -0.12 22.36 -3.60
N VAL A 27 -0.07 21.16 -4.19
CA VAL A 27 0.09 19.91 -3.42
C VAL A 27 1.10 18.95 -4.02
N ILE A 28 1.83 18.27 -3.14
CA ILE A 28 2.63 17.09 -3.45
C ILE A 28 1.89 15.88 -2.90
N VAL A 29 1.39 15.03 -3.76
CA VAL A 29 0.65 13.81 -3.37
C VAL A 29 1.62 12.67 -3.16
N ALA A 30 1.67 12.10 -1.95
CA ALA A 30 2.38 10.85 -1.66
C ALA A 30 1.66 9.68 -2.38
N TYR A 31 2.09 9.40 -3.61
CA TYR A 31 1.39 8.57 -4.57
C TYR A 31 1.97 7.15 -4.64
N SER A 32 1.22 6.17 -4.18
CA SER A 32 1.62 4.76 -4.20
C SER A 32 0.90 3.94 -5.30
N GLY A 33 0.11 4.55 -6.18
CA GLY A 33 -0.69 3.82 -7.16
C GLY A 33 -1.76 2.88 -6.56
N GLY A 34 -1.93 2.86 -5.24
CA GLY A 34 -3.06 2.20 -4.59
C GLY A 34 -4.34 3.02 -4.73
N VAL A 35 -5.52 2.40 -4.49
CA VAL A 35 -6.82 3.02 -4.76
C VAL A 35 -6.99 4.41 -4.15
N ASP A 36 -6.60 4.62 -2.88
CA ASP A 36 -6.80 5.91 -2.19
C ASP A 36 -5.88 6.98 -2.76
N SER A 37 -4.58 6.68 -2.89
CA SER A 37 -3.61 7.64 -3.41
C SER A 37 -3.82 7.94 -4.89
N ALA A 38 -4.32 6.97 -5.68
CA ALA A 38 -4.65 7.18 -7.09
C ALA A 38 -5.88 8.08 -7.24
N TYR A 39 -6.90 7.85 -6.42
CA TYR A 39 -8.08 8.70 -6.40
C TYR A 39 -7.74 10.13 -5.96
N LEU A 40 -6.96 10.28 -4.87
CA LEU A 40 -6.51 11.59 -4.41
C LEU A 40 -5.70 12.33 -5.49
N ALA A 41 -4.73 11.65 -6.13
CA ALA A 41 -3.90 12.23 -7.17
C ALA A 41 -4.72 12.67 -8.38
N TRP A 42 -5.70 11.86 -8.79
CA TRP A 42 -6.61 12.19 -9.88
C TRP A 42 -7.47 13.42 -9.55
N VAL A 43 -8.13 13.47 -8.37
CA VAL A 43 -8.94 14.63 -7.97
C VAL A 43 -8.06 15.89 -7.84
N ALA A 44 -6.85 15.74 -7.27
CA ALA A 44 -5.92 16.85 -7.11
C ALA A 44 -5.51 17.43 -8.49
N HIS A 45 -5.17 16.55 -9.43
CA HIS A 45 -4.83 16.99 -10.81
C HIS A 45 -6.02 17.64 -11.52
N ASP A 46 -7.20 17.05 -11.45
CA ASP A 46 -8.43 17.58 -12.06
C ASP A 46 -8.82 18.95 -11.46
N THR A 47 -8.50 19.20 -10.18
CA THR A 47 -8.83 20.44 -9.48
C THR A 47 -7.76 21.53 -9.64
N LEU A 48 -6.49 21.17 -9.59
CA LEU A 48 -5.36 22.10 -9.46
C LEU A 48 -4.46 22.15 -10.71
N GLY A 49 -4.64 21.22 -11.66
CA GLY A 49 -3.76 21.09 -12.83
C GLY A 49 -2.31 20.87 -12.45
N ASP A 50 -1.40 21.67 -13.02
CA ASP A 50 0.05 21.58 -12.80
C ASP A 50 0.51 21.88 -11.36
N ARG A 51 -0.39 22.40 -10.51
CA ARG A 51 -0.13 22.65 -9.09
C ARG A 51 -0.29 21.38 -8.23
N ALA A 52 -0.69 20.25 -8.83
CA ALA A 52 -0.76 18.95 -8.17
C ALA A 52 0.30 18.02 -8.78
N VAL A 53 1.28 17.62 -7.97
CA VAL A 53 2.34 16.70 -8.39
C VAL A 53 2.21 15.40 -7.61
N ALA A 54 2.02 14.30 -8.32
CA ALA A 54 2.03 12.96 -7.75
C ALA A 54 3.48 12.45 -7.65
N VAL A 55 3.93 12.06 -6.46
CA VAL A 55 5.30 11.58 -6.26
C VAL A 55 5.29 10.16 -5.72
N THR A 56 5.93 9.24 -6.47
CA THR A 56 6.11 7.85 -6.07
C THR A 56 7.52 7.63 -5.54
N ALA A 57 7.64 7.07 -4.33
CA ALA A 57 8.90 6.58 -3.81
C ALA A 57 9.20 5.20 -4.37
N ASP A 58 10.32 5.07 -5.07
CA ASP A 58 10.86 3.81 -5.58
C ASP A 58 11.92 3.27 -4.61
N SER A 59 11.65 2.12 -4.03
CA SER A 59 12.54 1.43 -3.11
C SER A 59 12.42 -0.08 -3.26
N PRO A 60 13.39 -0.87 -2.79
CA PRO A 60 13.29 -2.34 -2.84
C PRO A 60 12.10 -2.92 -2.06
N SER A 61 11.52 -2.18 -1.11
CA SER A 61 10.34 -2.60 -0.36
C SER A 61 9.02 -2.37 -1.11
N TYR A 62 9.05 -1.55 -2.17
CA TYR A 62 7.89 -1.23 -2.98
C TYR A 62 7.77 -2.20 -4.17
N PRO A 63 6.68 -2.98 -4.30
CA PRO A 63 6.55 -3.97 -5.35
C PRO A 63 6.63 -3.35 -6.75
N GLU A 64 7.42 -3.93 -7.65
CA GLU A 64 7.59 -3.44 -9.02
C GLU A 64 6.27 -3.34 -9.78
N ARG A 65 5.38 -4.31 -9.58
CA ARG A 65 4.03 -4.28 -10.17
C ARG A 65 3.27 -3.00 -9.79
N HIS A 66 3.37 -2.57 -8.53
CA HIS A 66 2.66 -1.36 -8.09
C HIS A 66 3.31 -0.11 -8.65
N ARG A 67 4.63 -0.10 -8.78
CA ARG A 67 5.35 0.96 -9.49
C ARG A 67 4.90 1.06 -10.94
N ALA A 68 4.86 -0.07 -11.66
CA ALA A 68 4.38 -0.11 -13.04
C ALA A 68 2.93 0.35 -13.16
N LEU A 69 2.06 -0.04 -12.22
CA LEU A 69 0.66 0.41 -12.16
C LEU A 69 0.57 1.92 -11.92
N ALA A 70 1.32 2.46 -10.97
CA ALA A 70 1.37 3.90 -10.67
C ALA A 70 1.78 4.72 -11.90
N VAL A 71 2.85 4.30 -12.59
CA VAL A 71 3.32 4.95 -13.82
C VAL A 71 2.27 4.89 -14.93
N ARG A 72 1.65 3.72 -15.11
CA ARG A 72 0.59 3.56 -16.12
C ARG A 72 -0.58 4.49 -15.88
N ILE A 73 -1.11 4.52 -14.65
CA ILE A 73 -2.23 5.40 -14.29
C ILE A 73 -1.86 6.87 -14.47
N ALA A 74 -0.68 7.26 -13.99
CA ALA A 74 -0.23 8.64 -14.14
C ALA A 74 -0.22 9.08 -15.62
N ARG A 75 0.25 8.20 -16.51
CA ARG A 75 0.27 8.46 -17.94
C ARG A 75 -1.14 8.47 -18.55
N GLU A 76 -1.99 7.49 -18.21
CA GLU A 76 -3.35 7.35 -18.74
C GLU A 76 -4.26 8.54 -18.36
N PHE A 77 -4.08 9.08 -17.16
CA PHE A 77 -4.87 10.18 -16.62
C PHE A 77 -4.16 11.55 -16.68
N GLY A 78 -3.00 11.62 -17.33
CA GLY A 78 -2.27 12.88 -17.54
C GLY A 78 -1.72 13.51 -16.27
N LEU A 79 -1.51 12.75 -15.19
CA LEU A 79 -1.01 13.29 -13.93
C LEU A 79 0.44 13.80 -14.09
N HIS A 80 0.74 14.93 -13.49
CA HIS A 80 2.13 15.35 -13.32
C HIS A 80 2.77 14.40 -12.30
N HIS A 81 3.62 13.47 -12.75
CA HIS A 81 4.13 12.37 -11.94
C HIS A 81 5.65 12.33 -11.91
N GLU A 82 6.20 12.23 -10.71
CA GLU A 82 7.63 12.11 -10.46
C GLU A 82 7.93 10.85 -9.66
N ILE A 83 9.11 10.26 -9.89
CA ILE A 83 9.60 9.12 -9.14
C ILE A 83 10.87 9.55 -8.43
N ILE A 84 10.91 9.32 -7.12
CA ILE A 84 12.09 9.55 -6.29
C ILE A 84 12.61 8.21 -5.75
N ARG A 85 13.92 8.13 -5.50
CA ARG A 85 14.49 6.99 -4.79
C ARG A 85 14.55 7.28 -3.30
N THR A 86 14.19 6.29 -2.50
CA THR A 86 14.30 6.35 -1.03
C THR A 86 15.22 5.25 -0.52
N GLY A 87 15.91 5.54 0.57
CA GLY A 87 16.97 4.69 1.15
C GLY A 87 16.58 4.09 2.50
N GLU A 88 15.30 3.76 2.74
CA GLU A 88 14.89 3.23 4.04
C GLU A 88 15.65 1.96 4.45
N LEU A 89 16.11 1.13 3.49
CA LEU A 89 16.94 -0.05 3.76
C LEU A 89 18.34 0.30 4.27
N GLU A 90 18.82 1.52 4.07
CA GLU A 90 20.10 1.97 4.60
C GLU A 90 20.00 2.31 6.09
N ARG A 91 18.79 2.51 6.60
CA ARG A 91 18.53 2.84 8.01
C ARG A 91 18.50 1.58 8.87
N PRO A 92 19.38 1.47 9.89
CA PRO A 92 19.40 0.31 10.79
C PRO A 92 18.05 0.07 11.49
N GLU A 93 17.36 1.15 11.89
CA GLU A 93 16.06 1.08 12.56
C GLU A 93 14.97 0.47 11.67
N TYR A 94 14.98 0.74 10.37
CA TYR A 94 14.07 0.11 9.44
C TYR A 94 14.44 -1.36 9.20
N ARG A 95 15.73 -1.64 9.02
CA ARG A 95 16.23 -3.00 8.74
C ARG A 95 15.94 -3.96 9.87
N ALA A 96 16.05 -3.52 11.12
CA ALA A 96 15.73 -4.32 12.29
C ALA A 96 14.25 -4.78 12.35
N ASN A 97 13.41 -4.24 11.46
CA ASN A 97 12.01 -4.63 11.30
C ASN A 97 11.18 -4.58 12.59
N PRO A 98 11.22 -3.49 13.35
CA PRO A 98 10.40 -3.36 14.55
C PRO A 98 8.92 -3.21 14.18
N GLU A 99 8.04 -3.33 15.16
CA GLU A 99 6.59 -3.19 15.01
C GLU A 99 6.19 -1.83 14.43
N ASN A 100 6.96 -0.79 14.76
CA ASN A 100 6.78 0.57 14.22
C ASN A 100 7.61 0.84 12.95
N ARG A 101 8.09 -0.20 12.23
CA ARG A 101 8.88 -0.04 10.98
C ARG A 101 8.25 0.95 9.99
N CYS A 102 6.90 0.98 9.90
CA CYS A 102 6.20 1.90 9.02
C CYS A 102 6.44 3.38 9.36
N TYR A 103 6.77 3.71 10.61
CA TYR A 103 7.18 5.06 10.99
C TYR A 103 8.47 5.45 10.26
N TYR A 104 9.51 4.62 10.32
CA TYR A 104 10.81 4.91 9.67
C TYR A 104 10.70 5.02 8.16
N CYS A 105 9.89 4.14 7.52
CA CYS A 105 9.60 4.21 6.10
C CYS A 105 8.92 5.53 5.72
N LYS A 106 7.88 5.93 6.47
CA LYS A 106 7.15 7.17 6.21
C LYS A 106 7.97 8.42 6.55
N HIS A 107 8.79 8.36 7.60
CA HIS A 107 9.70 9.43 7.94
C HIS A 107 10.69 9.70 6.80
N GLU A 108 11.29 8.64 6.23
CA GLU A 108 12.17 8.75 5.07
C GLU A 108 11.43 9.38 3.87
N LEU A 109 10.27 8.85 3.52
CA LEU A 109 9.44 9.38 2.44
C LEU A 109 9.14 10.87 2.63
N TYR A 110 8.64 11.25 3.80
CA TYR A 110 8.23 12.63 4.05
C TYR A 110 9.42 13.59 4.14
N THR A 111 10.59 13.14 4.53
CA THR A 111 11.82 13.93 4.44
C THR A 111 12.08 14.36 3.01
N HIS A 112 11.95 13.46 2.04
CA HIS A 112 12.10 13.79 0.61
C HIS A 112 10.97 14.68 0.10
N LEU A 113 9.71 14.31 0.40
CA LEU A 113 8.54 15.05 -0.08
C LEU A 113 8.49 16.48 0.47
N SER A 114 8.89 16.70 1.72
CA SER A 114 8.92 18.05 2.32
C SER A 114 9.94 18.96 1.64
N ARG A 115 11.07 18.44 1.17
CA ARG A 115 12.04 19.22 0.38
C ARG A 115 11.43 19.63 -0.96
N ILE A 116 10.83 18.68 -1.69
CA ILE A 116 10.16 18.96 -2.95
C ILE A 116 9.02 19.98 -2.76
N ALA A 117 8.27 19.85 -1.67
CA ALA A 117 7.17 20.74 -1.34
C ALA A 117 7.65 22.16 -1.02
N ALA A 118 8.76 22.30 -0.27
CA ALA A 118 9.35 23.60 0.04
C ALA A 118 9.82 24.34 -1.23
N ASP A 119 10.48 23.61 -2.17
CA ASP A 119 10.95 24.19 -3.44
C ASP A 119 9.80 24.66 -4.35
N ARG A 120 8.58 24.17 -4.12
CA ARG A 120 7.37 24.45 -4.95
C ARG A 120 6.28 25.21 -4.20
N GLU A 121 6.55 25.65 -2.99
CA GLU A 121 5.54 26.30 -2.13
C GLU A 121 4.25 25.47 -2.01
N ALA A 122 4.40 24.14 -1.89
CA ALA A 122 3.30 23.17 -1.90
C ALA A 122 3.14 22.50 -0.53
N ILE A 123 1.96 21.91 -0.31
CA ILE A 123 1.64 21.12 0.87
C ILE A 123 1.72 19.62 0.53
N VAL A 124 2.40 18.83 1.36
CA VAL A 124 2.40 17.38 1.21
C VAL A 124 1.05 16.81 1.66
N VAL A 125 0.45 15.98 0.80
CA VAL A 125 -0.81 15.29 1.11
C VAL A 125 -0.68 13.79 0.92
N ASP A 126 -1.43 13.00 1.72
CA ASP A 126 -1.44 11.55 1.61
C ASP A 126 -2.85 10.95 1.47
N GLY A 127 -2.92 9.67 1.10
CA GLY A 127 -4.17 8.96 0.84
C GLY A 127 -4.79 8.30 2.07
N ASN A 128 -4.49 8.74 3.30
CA ASN A 128 -5.23 8.24 4.46
C ASN A 128 -6.71 8.65 4.34
N ASN A 129 -7.62 7.76 4.74
CA ASN A 129 -9.06 7.94 4.63
C ASN A 129 -9.77 7.74 5.99
N ALA A 130 -11.08 7.91 6.05
CA ALA A 130 -11.86 7.87 7.29
C ALA A 130 -11.77 6.51 8.02
N ASP A 131 -11.68 5.39 7.28
CA ASP A 131 -11.60 4.04 7.87
C ASP A 131 -10.22 3.78 8.54
N ASP A 132 -9.21 4.61 8.25
CA ASP A 132 -7.89 4.51 8.87
C ASP A 132 -7.83 5.12 10.28
N ARG A 133 -8.91 5.78 10.72
CA ARG A 133 -9.05 6.30 12.09
C ARG A 133 -9.23 5.13 13.06
N GLY A 134 -8.44 5.07 14.08
CA GLY A 134 -8.51 4.01 15.10
C GLY A 134 -7.61 2.81 14.86
N ASP A 135 -7.01 2.66 13.69
CA ASP A 135 -5.97 1.66 13.43
C ASP A 135 -4.63 2.09 14.03
N TYR A 136 -3.91 1.14 14.62
CA TYR A 136 -2.50 1.36 14.99
C TYR A 136 -1.65 1.48 13.72
N ARG A 137 -1.39 2.72 13.31
CA ARG A 137 -0.61 3.03 12.11
C ARG A 137 0.56 3.94 12.47
N PRO A 138 1.73 3.38 12.79
CA PRO A 138 2.92 4.18 13.13
C PRO A 138 3.30 5.22 12.08
N GLY A 139 3.00 4.97 10.81
CA GLY A 139 3.23 5.94 9.73
C GLY A 139 2.42 7.24 9.86
N ARG A 140 1.29 7.24 10.56
CA ARG A 140 0.51 8.48 10.83
C ARG A 140 1.22 9.42 11.81
N GLN A 141 2.07 8.86 12.69
CA GLN A 141 2.91 9.69 13.55
C GLN A 141 3.90 10.50 12.71
N ALA A 142 4.62 9.86 11.79
CA ALA A 142 5.52 10.55 10.87
C ALA A 142 4.75 11.61 10.04
N ALA A 143 3.55 11.31 9.52
CA ALA A 143 2.75 12.28 8.79
C ALA A 143 2.46 13.53 9.61
N ARG A 144 2.10 13.38 10.90
CA ARG A 144 1.86 14.52 11.80
C ARG A 144 3.12 15.35 12.06
N GLU A 145 4.26 14.71 12.28
CA GLU A 145 5.55 15.37 12.53
C GLU A 145 5.98 16.23 11.34
N PHE A 146 5.69 15.80 10.11
CA PHE A 146 5.99 16.54 8.88
C PHE A 146 4.86 17.48 8.42
N GLY A 147 3.77 17.60 9.18
CA GLY A 147 2.64 18.46 8.79
C GLY A 147 1.89 18.00 7.54
N VAL A 148 2.00 16.69 7.21
CA VAL A 148 1.30 16.10 6.06
C VAL A 148 -0.21 16.14 6.29
N ARG A 149 -0.96 16.55 5.27
CA ARG A 149 -2.42 16.59 5.32
C ARG A 149 -3.01 15.32 4.71
N SER A 150 -4.17 14.95 5.19
CA SER A 150 -4.92 13.77 4.69
C SER A 150 -6.30 14.20 4.19
N PRO A 151 -6.41 14.81 2.99
CA PRO A 151 -7.66 15.42 2.52
C PRO A 151 -8.85 14.44 2.45
N LEU A 152 -8.61 13.16 2.14
CA LEU A 152 -9.68 12.14 2.14
C LEU A 152 -10.24 11.89 3.53
N ASP A 153 -9.37 11.83 4.55
CA ASP A 153 -9.75 11.71 5.96
C ASP A 153 -10.47 13.00 6.44
N GLU A 154 -9.98 14.18 6.06
CA GLU A 154 -10.53 15.48 6.45
C GLU A 154 -11.97 15.72 5.95
N VAL A 155 -12.34 15.11 4.81
CA VAL A 155 -13.70 15.18 4.26
C VAL A 155 -14.53 13.92 4.55
N ASP A 156 -14.03 13.07 5.44
CA ASP A 156 -14.72 11.86 5.91
C ASP A 156 -15.05 10.83 4.81
N LEU A 157 -14.21 10.75 3.77
CA LEU A 157 -14.33 9.74 2.73
C LEU A 157 -13.90 8.36 3.24
N THR A 158 -14.79 7.40 3.14
CA THR A 158 -14.54 5.99 3.47
C THR A 158 -13.92 5.24 2.29
N LYS A 159 -13.27 4.12 2.57
CA LYS A 159 -12.70 3.23 1.55
C LYS A 159 -13.74 2.78 0.51
N GLY A 160 -14.95 2.49 0.97
CA GLY A 160 -16.06 2.09 0.10
C GLY A 160 -16.49 3.20 -0.86
N GLU A 161 -16.60 4.43 -0.36
CA GLU A 161 -16.92 5.61 -1.19
C GLU A 161 -15.80 5.91 -2.18
N ILE A 162 -14.53 5.84 -1.76
CA ILE A 162 -13.36 6.05 -2.63
C ILE A 162 -13.36 5.03 -3.78
N ARG A 163 -13.62 3.74 -3.51
CA ARG A 163 -13.72 2.71 -4.56
C ARG A 163 -14.82 3.01 -5.56
N GLU A 164 -16.00 3.40 -5.10
CA GLU A 164 -17.13 3.72 -5.97
C GLU A 164 -16.84 4.96 -6.83
N LEU A 165 -16.29 6.01 -6.23
CA LEU A 165 -15.89 7.23 -6.95
C LEU A 165 -14.74 6.96 -7.94
N SER A 166 -13.77 6.12 -7.56
CA SER A 166 -12.69 5.67 -8.46
C SER A 166 -13.25 4.90 -9.66
N ARG A 167 -14.23 4.01 -9.43
CA ARG A 167 -14.89 3.25 -10.50
C ARG A 167 -15.61 4.18 -11.50
N ARG A 168 -16.30 5.19 -11.00
CA ARG A 168 -16.98 6.20 -11.83
C ARG A 168 -16.00 7.07 -12.61
N ALA A 169 -14.86 7.39 -12.02
CA ALA A 169 -13.78 8.12 -12.69
C ALA A 169 -13.01 7.26 -13.71
N GLY A 170 -13.31 5.95 -13.81
CA GLY A 170 -12.63 5.02 -14.70
C GLY A 170 -11.22 4.61 -14.24
N LEU A 171 -10.85 4.90 -12.97
CA LEU A 171 -9.55 4.52 -12.43
C LEU A 171 -9.46 2.99 -12.29
N PRO A 172 -8.47 2.34 -12.90
CA PRO A 172 -8.37 0.86 -12.91
C PRO A 172 -8.07 0.26 -11.53
N THR A 173 -7.73 1.10 -10.55
CA THR A 173 -7.42 0.69 -9.18
C THR A 173 -8.65 0.48 -8.28
N TRP A 174 -9.84 0.78 -8.74
CA TRP A 174 -11.05 0.76 -7.92
C TRP A 174 -11.31 -0.59 -7.22
N ASP A 175 -10.93 -1.73 -7.83
CA ASP A 175 -11.07 -3.08 -7.28
C ASP A 175 -9.74 -3.73 -6.88
N GLU A 176 -8.61 -2.97 -6.94
CA GLU A 176 -7.32 -3.52 -6.51
C GLU A 176 -7.35 -3.93 -5.03
N PRO A 177 -6.83 -5.13 -4.71
CA PRO A 177 -6.67 -5.55 -3.33
C PRO A 177 -5.76 -4.60 -2.54
N ALA A 178 -5.95 -4.56 -1.22
CA ALA A 178 -5.05 -3.80 -0.35
C ALA A 178 -3.59 -4.23 -0.56
N SER A 179 -2.74 -3.25 -0.86
CA SER A 179 -1.33 -3.47 -1.14
C SER A 179 -0.48 -2.99 0.03
N ALA A 180 0.19 -3.93 0.68
CA ALA A 180 1.23 -3.63 1.65
C ALA A 180 2.61 -3.81 0.99
N CYS A 181 3.65 -3.10 1.52
CA CYS A 181 5.04 -3.24 1.08
C CYS A 181 5.55 -4.68 1.26
N LEU A 182 6.56 -5.09 0.50
CA LEU A 182 7.15 -6.44 0.56
C LEU A 182 7.69 -6.77 1.96
N SER A 183 8.19 -5.78 2.69
CA SER A 183 8.70 -5.96 4.06
C SER A 183 7.64 -6.49 5.03
N SER A 184 6.35 -6.30 4.75
CA SER A 184 5.25 -6.87 5.56
C SER A 184 5.14 -8.40 5.45
N ARG A 185 5.94 -9.05 4.60
CA ARG A 185 6.01 -10.52 4.47
C ARG A 185 7.06 -11.12 5.39
N ILE A 186 7.93 -10.29 5.96
CA ILE A 186 8.99 -10.69 6.87
C ILE A 186 8.48 -10.56 8.30
N PRO A 187 8.59 -11.59 9.16
CA PRO A 187 8.20 -11.50 10.58
C PRO A 187 8.90 -10.34 11.28
N TYR A 188 8.25 -9.70 12.23
CA TYR A 188 8.87 -8.66 13.05
C TYR A 188 10.17 -9.16 13.69
N HIS A 189 11.12 -8.29 13.88
CA HIS A 189 12.46 -8.54 14.44
C HIS A 189 13.35 -9.47 13.60
N HIS A 190 12.93 -9.82 12.38
CA HIS A 190 13.80 -10.41 11.37
C HIS A 190 14.26 -9.34 10.40
N ASP A 191 15.57 -9.25 10.15
CA ASP A 191 16.15 -8.23 9.30
C ASP A 191 15.52 -8.19 7.91
N VAL A 192 15.15 -6.98 7.47
CA VAL A 192 14.74 -6.69 6.10
C VAL A 192 15.99 -6.48 5.26
N THR A 193 16.18 -7.32 4.25
CA THR A 193 17.29 -7.22 3.29
C THR A 193 16.78 -7.19 1.86
N ASP A 194 17.53 -6.58 0.96
CA ASP A 194 17.21 -6.55 -0.47
C ASP A 194 17.02 -7.96 -1.04
N GLU A 195 17.87 -8.92 -0.64
CA GLU A 195 17.77 -10.31 -1.07
C GLU A 195 16.42 -10.95 -0.68
N LYS A 196 15.99 -10.78 0.59
CA LYS A 196 14.70 -11.28 1.07
C LYS A 196 13.55 -10.65 0.30
N LEU A 197 13.59 -9.34 0.09
CA LEU A 197 12.54 -8.62 -0.65
C LEU A 197 12.43 -9.12 -2.09
N ARG A 198 13.54 -9.28 -2.80
CA ARG A 198 13.56 -9.84 -4.16
C ARG A 198 13.06 -11.29 -4.21
N THR A 199 13.40 -12.10 -3.21
CA THR A 199 12.91 -13.50 -3.12
C THR A 199 11.40 -13.53 -2.94
N ILE A 200 10.86 -12.70 -2.06
CA ILE A 200 9.41 -12.56 -1.85
C ILE A 200 8.75 -12.08 -3.14
N GLU A 201 9.29 -11.07 -3.79
CA GLU A 201 8.71 -10.50 -5.01
C GLU A 201 8.65 -11.53 -6.14
N ARG A 202 9.73 -12.28 -6.39
CA ARG A 202 9.73 -13.37 -7.38
C ARG A 202 8.66 -14.42 -7.06
N ALA A 203 8.52 -14.80 -5.79
CA ALA A 203 7.52 -15.77 -5.38
C ALA A 203 6.08 -15.25 -5.53
N GLU A 204 5.84 -13.96 -5.21
CA GLU A 204 4.52 -13.34 -5.42
C GLU A 204 4.19 -13.13 -6.91
N HIS A 205 5.19 -12.85 -7.76
CA HIS A 205 5.01 -12.84 -9.22
C HIS A 205 4.60 -14.23 -9.72
N ALA A 206 5.29 -15.28 -9.29
CA ALA A 206 4.97 -16.66 -9.68
C ALA A 206 3.53 -17.06 -9.35
N LEU A 207 3.03 -16.73 -8.16
CA LEU A 207 1.62 -17.00 -7.81
C LEU A 207 0.64 -16.18 -8.66
N ARG A 208 1.00 -14.96 -9.00
CA ARG A 208 0.18 -14.10 -9.85
C ARG A 208 0.10 -14.64 -11.28
N ASP A 209 1.23 -15.06 -11.84
CA ASP A 209 1.30 -15.66 -13.19
C ASP A 209 0.48 -16.96 -13.26
N LEU A 210 0.34 -17.67 -12.15
CA LEU A 210 -0.58 -18.80 -12.01
C LEU A 210 -2.04 -18.36 -11.85
N GLY A 211 -2.34 -17.05 -11.86
CA GLY A 211 -3.68 -16.47 -11.86
C GLY A 211 -4.30 -16.29 -10.47
N PHE A 212 -3.54 -16.39 -9.37
CA PHE A 212 -4.04 -16.05 -8.04
C PHE A 212 -4.16 -14.52 -7.89
N ARG A 213 -5.23 -14.05 -7.27
CA ARG A 213 -5.50 -12.61 -7.12
C ARG A 213 -5.18 -12.08 -5.72
N VAL A 214 -5.60 -12.81 -4.69
CA VAL A 214 -5.48 -12.37 -3.29
C VAL A 214 -4.64 -13.38 -2.52
N PHE A 215 -3.39 -13.04 -2.28
CA PHE A 215 -2.42 -13.90 -1.60
C PHE A 215 -1.29 -13.10 -0.96
N ARG A 216 -0.48 -13.77 -0.14
CA ARG A 216 0.82 -13.30 0.39
C ARG A 216 1.78 -14.47 0.49
N VAL A 217 3.06 -14.20 0.23
CA VAL A 217 4.14 -15.14 0.51
C VAL A 217 4.89 -14.65 1.74
N ARG A 218 4.62 -15.24 2.92
CA ARG A 218 5.34 -14.93 4.15
C ARG A 218 6.70 -15.60 4.13
N HIS A 219 7.73 -14.82 4.41
CA HIS A 219 9.12 -15.27 4.38
C HIS A 219 9.55 -15.74 5.76
N HIS A 220 9.81 -17.02 5.88
CA HIS A 220 10.38 -17.64 7.08
C HIS A 220 11.70 -18.32 6.68
N ASP A 221 12.71 -17.51 6.31
CA ASP A 221 14.02 -17.94 5.81
C ASP A 221 13.93 -18.96 4.67
N GLU A 222 14.12 -20.26 4.91
CA GLU A 222 14.01 -21.27 3.87
C GLU A 222 12.55 -21.67 3.52
N VAL A 223 11.56 -21.20 4.28
CA VAL A 223 10.15 -21.57 4.11
C VAL A 223 9.33 -20.44 3.53
N ALA A 224 8.66 -20.70 2.41
CA ALA A 224 7.56 -19.86 1.95
C ALA A 224 6.25 -20.34 2.59
N ARG A 225 5.62 -19.54 3.46
CA ARG A 225 4.26 -19.79 3.94
C ARG A 225 3.30 -18.97 3.08
N ILE A 226 2.51 -19.67 2.26
CA ILE A 226 1.59 -19.05 1.31
C ILE A 226 0.23 -18.85 1.98
N GLU A 227 -0.25 -17.63 2.01
CA GLU A 227 -1.62 -17.27 2.37
C GLU A 227 -2.37 -16.99 1.06
N ILE A 228 -3.42 -17.74 0.75
CA ILE A 228 -4.26 -17.58 -0.45
C ILE A 228 -5.70 -17.32 -0.01
N ALA A 229 -6.46 -16.52 -0.76
CA ALA A 229 -7.88 -16.31 -0.52
C ALA A 229 -8.61 -17.66 -0.43
N ARG A 230 -9.55 -17.78 0.53
CA ARG A 230 -10.24 -19.06 0.80
C ARG A 230 -10.91 -19.65 -0.44
N GLU A 231 -11.44 -18.79 -1.28
CA GLU A 231 -12.13 -19.13 -2.53
C GLU A 231 -11.19 -19.76 -3.57
N GLU A 232 -9.88 -19.45 -3.48
CA GLU A 232 -8.85 -19.92 -4.40
C GLU A 232 -8.04 -21.12 -3.83
N MET A 233 -8.22 -21.47 -2.55
CA MET A 233 -7.43 -22.53 -1.89
C MET A 233 -7.61 -23.91 -2.54
N ALA A 234 -8.84 -24.27 -2.92
CA ALA A 234 -9.11 -25.55 -3.56
C ALA A 234 -8.29 -25.70 -4.86
N ARG A 235 -8.22 -24.63 -5.66
CA ARG A 235 -7.43 -24.59 -6.89
C ARG A 235 -5.93 -24.72 -6.61
N ALA A 236 -5.43 -24.13 -5.52
CA ALA A 236 -4.01 -24.26 -5.15
C ALA A 236 -3.60 -25.70 -4.83
N LEU A 237 -4.55 -26.55 -4.43
CA LEU A 237 -4.36 -27.97 -4.10
C LEU A 237 -4.55 -28.92 -5.30
N GLU A 238 -4.93 -28.41 -6.47
CA GLU A 238 -4.95 -29.21 -7.69
C GLU A 238 -3.53 -29.69 -8.04
N PRO A 239 -3.35 -30.99 -8.39
CA PRO A 239 -2.00 -31.56 -8.54
C PRO A 239 -1.07 -30.77 -9.48
N GLU A 240 -1.56 -30.31 -10.61
CA GLU A 240 -0.78 -29.56 -11.61
C GLU A 240 -0.42 -28.15 -11.11
N ILE A 241 -1.35 -27.48 -10.43
CA ILE A 241 -1.14 -26.16 -9.84
C ILE A 241 -0.17 -26.26 -8.67
N THR A 242 -0.35 -27.23 -7.78
CA THR A 242 0.57 -27.52 -6.66
C THR A 242 1.99 -27.77 -7.17
N ALA A 243 2.16 -28.62 -8.19
CA ALA A 243 3.47 -28.89 -8.80
C ALA A 243 4.11 -27.62 -9.37
N SER A 244 3.31 -26.75 -10.00
CA SER A 244 3.77 -25.48 -10.55
C SER A 244 4.16 -24.49 -9.47
N ILE A 245 3.37 -24.36 -8.40
CA ILE A 245 3.71 -23.54 -7.23
C ILE A 245 5.04 -23.99 -6.64
N VAL A 246 5.18 -25.28 -6.34
CA VAL A 246 6.42 -25.83 -5.75
C VAL A 246 7.62 -25.55 -6.63
N ARG A 247 7.54 -25.80 -7.92
CA ARG A 247 8.64 -25.56 -8.88
C ARG A 247 9.04 -24.08 -8.91
N GLN A 248 8.07 -23.17 -9.02
CA GLN A 248 8.35 -21.74 -9.18
C GLN A 248 8.85 -21.11 -7.88
N LEU A 249 8.31 -21.47 -6.73
CA LEU A 249 8.77 -20.94 -5.45
C LEU A 249 10.15 -21.48 -5.06
N LYS A 250 10.48 -22.72 -5.44
CA LYS A 250 11.87 -23.23 -5.31
C LYS A 250 12.82 -22.44 -6.21
N ALA A 251 12.43 -22.14 -7.44
CA ALA A 251 13.21 -21.29 -8.34
C ALA A 251 13.37 -19.85 -7.81
N ALA A 252 12.38 -19.34 -7.03
CA ALA A 252 12.49 -18.05 -6.35
C ALA A 252 13.49 -18.05 -5.18
N GLY A 253 13.90 -19.23 -4.66
CA GLY A 253 14.92 -19.38 -3.61
C GLY A 253 14.43 -20.07 -2.33
N TYR A 254 13.19 -20.54 -2.25
CA TYR A 254 12.69 -21.26 -1.09
C TYR A 254 12.98 -22.76 -1.16
N ARG A 255 13.33 -23.34 -0.01
CA ARG A 255 13.54 -24.79 0.10
C ARG A 255 12.25 -25.54 0.39
N TYR A 256 11.40 -24.98 1.24
CA TYR A 256 10.14 -25.54 1.66
C TYR A 256 8.98 -24.59 1.33
N ILE A 257 7.87 -25.17 0.91
CA ILE A 257 6.66 -24.42 0.59
C ILE A 257 5.53 -25.00 1.48
N SER A 258 4.84 -24.14 2.19
CA SER A 258 3.69 -24.49 3.02
C SER A 258 2.47 -23.63 2.65
N LEU A 259 1.29 -24.19 2.74
CA LEU A 259 0.02 -23.47 2.60
C LEU A 259 -0.56 -23.19 3.99
N ASP A 260 -0.88 -21.94 4.28
CA ASP A 260 -1.59 -21.55 5.48
C ASP A 260 -3.07 -21.98 5.36
N LEU A 261 -3.50 -22.92 6.20
CA LEU A 261 -4.87 -23.45 6.16
C LEU A 261 -5.94 -22.42 6.56
N GLN A 262 -5.55 -21.33 7.21
CA GLN A 262 -6.48 -20.22 7.51
C GLN A 262 -6.67 -19.30 6.31
N GLY A 263 -5.80 -19.40 5.30
CA GLY A 263 -5.83 -18.58 4.11
C GLY A 263 -5.40 -17.12 4.37
N TYR A 264 -5.63 -16.27 3.36
CA TYR A 264 -5.32 -14.84 3.46
C TYR A 264 -6.22 -14.13 4.48
N ARG A 265 -5.61 -13.38 5.38
CA ARG A 265 -6.30 -12.51 6.35
C ARG A 265 -5.61 -11.16 6.42
N THR A 266 -6.40 -10.09 6.38
CA THR A 266 -5.87 -8.74 6.62
C THR A 266 -5.34 -8.65 8.05
N GLY A 267 -4.11 -8.16 8.22
CA GLY A 267 -3.51 -7.99 9.55
C GLY A 267 -2.89 -9.25 10.16
N SER A 268 -2.82 -10.40 9.46
CA SER A 268 -2.27 -11.66 9.99
C SER A 268 -0.82 -11.53 10.53
N LEU A 269 -0.02 -10.58 10.05
CA LEU A 269 1.30 -10.29 10.61
C LEU A 269 1.23 -9.79 12.06
N ASN A 270 0.15 -9.12 12.44
CA ASN A 270 -0.02 -8.50 13.77
C ASN A 270 -0.60 -9.47 14.80
N GLU A 271 -1.08 -10.64 14.38
CA GLU A 271 -1.63 -11.65 15.31
C GLU A 271 -0.62 -12.08 16.38
N GLY A 272 0.67 -12.15 16.01
CA GLY A 272 1.76 -12.44 16.94
C GLY A 272 1.97 -11.39 18.02
N LEU A 273 1.70 -10.11 17.73
CA LEU A 273 1.86 -8.99 18.68
C LEU A 273 0.82 -9.07 19.81
N ILE A 274 -0.40 -9.45 19.49
CA ILE A 274 -1.50 -9.57 20.47
C ILE A 274 -1.20 -10.68 21.46
N LEU A 275 -0.59 -11.80 21.02
CA LEU A 275 -0.23 -12.92 21.88
C LEU A 275 0.88 -12.54 22.89
N HIS A 276 1.85 -11.73 22.49
CA HIS A 276 2.92 -11.26 23.38
C HIS A 276 2.41 -10.32 24.47
N GLN A 277 1.42 -9.46 24.18
CA GLN A 277 0.80 -8.59 25.18
C GLN A 277 0.00 -9.38 26.22
N VAL A 278 -0.71 -10.43 25.82
CA VAL A 278 -1.50 -11.29 26.74
C VAL A 278 -0.60 -12.16 27.64
N THR A 279 0.60 -12.51 27.21
CA THR A 279 1.55 -13.32 28.00
C THR A 279 2.43 -12.50 28.92
N SER A 280 2.60 -11.20 28.70
CA SER A 280 3.37 -10.30 29.57
C SER A 280 2.57 -9.75 30.75
N ASP A 281 1.23 -9.87 30.75
CA ASP A 281 0.34 -9.45 31.83
C ASP A 281 -0.04 -10.59 32.79
N LYS A 282 0.71 -11.71 32.80
CA LYS A 282 0.61 -12.82 33.75
C LYS A 282 1.95 -13.02 34.45
#